data_b05d76d1f247a7008385224c9a13d339
#
_entry.id   b05d76d1f247a7008385224c9a13d339
#
_cell.length_a   1.000
_cell.length_b   1.000
_cell.length_c   1.000
_cell.angle_alpha   90.00
_cell.angle_beta   90.00
_cell.angle_gamma   90.00
#
_symmetry.space_group_name_H-M   'P 1'
#
loop_
_entity.id
_entity.type
_entity.pdbx_description
1 polymer ?
#
loop_
_entity_poly.entity_id
_entity_poly.type
_entity_poly.pdbx_seq_one_letter_code
_entity_poly.pdbx_strand_id
1 'polypeptide(L)'
;AVNKGMGYTLLAKIYLNAEVYTGTAAYAQAEAMCDSVIQLGVYSLDNTVTAPFAANNVNVPENIFTILFDQFDAQGFRIHMRTLHYLSDKTFGMKVGPWNGFAALESHYNSYATGDKRKEEWFMVGQQYDKNNVKLFDETAGEDLVLTPNIPALVLGSGNTSAEIRMSGARVKKYEIEEGALENLNNDFPLFRYADVLLMKAECAVRNGGAGSGDAWVQMIRDRANAGPTSGFGLDEILAERGRELFCEGHRRQDLIRFGKFGNAWWEKSASGSERTIFPIPQWAIDANPNLGL
;
A
#
# COMPACT_ATOMS: atom_id res chain seq x y z
N ALA A 1 14.46 11.10 11.26
CA ALA A 1 15.36 10.69 12.36
C ALA A 1 14.67 9.67 13.25
N VAL A 2 15.46 8.80 13.91
CA VAL A 2 14.93 7.86 14.91
C VAL A 2 14.41 8.66 16.11
N ASN A 3 13.17 8.40 16.50
CA ASN A 3 12.51 9.12 17.60
C ASN A 3 11.62 8.15 18.42
N LYS A 4 11.01 8.63 19.51
CA LYS A 4 10.15 7.82 20.38
C LYS A 4 8.94 7.23 19.63
N GLY A 5 8.32 8.00 18.73
CA GLY A 5 7.18 7.54 17.93
C GLY A 5 7.56 6.35 17.04
N MET A 6 8.70 6.42 16.37
CA MET A 6 9.25 5.30 15.59
C MET A 6 9.49 4.06 16.48
N GLY A 7 10.09 4.23 17.66
CA GLY A 7 10.36 3.14 18.60
C GLY A 7 9.08 2.46 19.07
N TYR A 8 8.07 3.22 19.51
CA TYR A 8 6.78 2.68 19.93
C TYR A 8 6.02 2.01 18.77
N THR A 9 6.04 2.59 17.58
CA THR A 9 5.39 1.99 16.40
C THR A 9 6.05 0.67 16.03
N LEU A 10 7.39 0.59 16.06
CA LEU A 10 8.11 -0.66 15.83
C LEU A 10 7.75 -1.73 16.86
N LEU A 11 7.73 -1.38 18.15
CA LEU A 11 7.32 -2.29 19.21
C LEU A 11 5.87 -2.75 19.04
N ALA A 12 4.94 -1.85 18.68
CA ALA A 12 3.57 -2.22 18.36
C ALA A 12 3.50 -3.28 17.26
N LYS A 13 4.26 -3.09 16.16
CA LYS A 13 4.33 -4.06 15.06
C LYS A 13 4.92 -5.41 15.50
N ILE A 14 5.96 -5.41 16.31
CA ILE A 14 6.58 -6.63 16.82
C ILE A 14 5.59 -7.39 17.72
N TYR A 15 4.95 -6.72 18.66
CA TYR A 15 3.96 -7.35 19.55
C TYR A 15 2.71 -7.81 18.80
N LEU A 16 2.23 -7.05 17.83
CA LEU A 16 1.08 -7.44 17.01
C LEU A 16 1.33 -8.74 16.24
N ASN A 17 2.57 -8.98 15.81
CA ASN A 17 2.97 -10.18 15.08
C ASN A 17 3.62 -11.27 15.98
N ALA A 18 3.64 -11.09 17.32
CA ALA A 18 4.32 -11.99 18.23
C ALA A 18 3.79 -13.43 18.14
N GLU A 19 2.49 -13.63 17.96
CA GLU A 19 1.90 -14.97 17.81
C GLU A 19 2.46 -15.71 16.58
N VAL A 20 2.70 -15.01 15.46
CA VAL A 20 3.35 -15.59 14.27
C VAL A 20 4.80 -15.97 14.55
N TYR A 21 5.53 -15.16 15.32
CA TYR A 21 6.97 -15.34 15.54
C TYR A 21 7.29 -16.33 16.65
N THR A 22 6.45 -16.39 17.69
CA THR A 22 6.74 -17.12 18.95
C THR A 22 5.68 -18.13 19.32
N GLY A 23 4.54 -18.16 18.63
CA GLY A 23 3.36 -18.94 19.01
C GLY A 23 2.56 -18.33 20.17
N THR A 24 2.96 -17.15 20.70
CA THR A 24 2.29 -16.51 21.84
C THR A 24 1.79 -15.12 21.47
N ALA A 25 0.50 -14.88 21.62
CA ALA A 25 -0.12 -13.60 21.35
C ALA A 25 0.32 -12.50 22.34
N ALA A 26 0.52 -11.27 21.84
CA ALA A 26 0.87 -10.10 22.64
C ALA A 26 0.05 -8.85 22.25
N TYR A 27 -1.25 -9.04 21.97
CA TYR A 27 -2.11 -7.98 21.45
C TYR A 27 -2.33 -6.83 22.46
N ALA A 28 -2.39 -7.14 23.76
CA ALA A 28 -2.48 -6.11 24.81
C ALA A 28 -1.22 -5.22 24.85
N GLN A 29 -0.04 -5.81 24.68
CA GLN A 29 1.22 -5.07 24.62
C GLN A 29 1.29 -4.23 23.32
N ALA A 30 0.83 -4.78 22.20
CA ALA A 30 0.75 -4.04 20.94
C ALA A 30 -0.17 -2.82 21.08
N GLU A 31 -1.34 -2.99 21.69
CA GLU A 31 -2.29 -1.92 21.95
C GLU A 31 -1.69 -0.82 22.84
N ALA A 32 -1.02 -1.19 23.92
CA ALA A 32 -0.34 -0.24 24.80
C ALA A 32 0.75 0.58 24.09
N MET A 33 1.46 -0.03 23.12
CA MET A 33 2.43 0.72 22.30
C MET A 33 1.75 1.67 21.32
N CYS A 34 0.62 1.29 20.74
CA CYS A 34 -0.20 2.21 19.94
C CYS A 34 -0.67 3.41 20.78
N ASP A 35 -1.14 3.15 21.99
CA ASP A 35 -1.51 4.21 22.95
C ASP A 35 -0.34 5.13 23.27
N SER A 36 0.85 4.58 23.42
CA SER A 36 2.05 5.36 23.65
C SER A 36 2.35 6.32 22.48
N VAL A 37 2.14 5.88 21.22
CA VAL A 37 2.28 6.77 20.05
C VAL A 37 1.22 7.87 20.07
N ILE A 38 -0.04 7.52 20.34
CA ILE A 38 -1.17 8.47 20.37
C ILE A 38 -0.95 9.52 21.47
N GLN A 39 -0.52 9.10 22.66
CA GLN A 39 -0.27 9.98 23.81
C GLN A 39 0.89 10.95 23.61
N LEU A 40 1.80 10.71 22.66
CA LEU A 40 2.83 11.71 22.32
C LEU A 40 2.22 13.03 21.83
N GLY A 41 1.01 12.99 21.23
CA GLY A 41 0.27 14.16 20.78
C GLY A 41 0.95 14.96 19.65
N VAL A 42 1.94 14.37 18.98
CA VAL A 42 2.71 15.01 17.90
C VAL A 42 2.36 14.46 16.52
N TYR A 43 1.57 13.40 16.46
CA TYR A 43 1.11 12.79 15.21
C TYR A 43 -0.40 12.88 15.06
N SER A 44 -0.86 13.04 13.84
CA SER A 44 -2.30 13.10 13.51
C SER A 44 -2.53 12.60 12.09
N LEU A 45 -3.75 12.16 11.79
CA LEU A 45 -4.15 11.98 10.39
C LEU A 45 -4.12 13.34 9.69
N ASP A 46 -3.61 13.37 8.47
CA ASP A 46 -3.76 14.54 7.61
C ASP A 46 -5.21 14.66 7.12
N ASN A 47 -5.59 15.86 6.71
CA ASN A 47 -6.94 16.13 6.19
C ASN A 47 -7.18 15.52 4.81
N THR A 48 -6.11 15.13 4.10
CA THR A 48 -6.18 14.52 2.78
C THR A 48 -5.56 13.12 2.77
N VAL A 49 -6.02 12.30 1.84
CA VAL A 49 -5.45 10.96 1.64
C VAL A 49 -4.13 10.98 0.87
N THR A 50 -3.71 12.15 0.36
CA THR A 50 -2.55 12.33 -0.51
C THR A 50 -1.33 12.93 0.19
N ALA A 51 -1.54 13.74 1.23
CA ALA A 51 -0.46 14.47 1.91
C ALA A 51 0.71 13.58 2.40
N PRO A 52 0.48 12.38 2.97
CA PRO A 52 1.58 11.51 3.38
C PRO A 52 2.50 11.07 2.23
N PHE A 53 2.01 11.17 0.99
CA PHE A 53 2.65 10.68 -0.23
C PHE A 53 3.05 11.82 -1.19
N ALA A 54 2.96 13.07 -0.74
CA ALA A 54 3.35 14.23 -1.52
C ALA A 54 4.83 14.15 -1.93
N ALA A 55 5.21 14.80 -3.02
CA ALA A 55 6.59 14.87 -3.48
C ALA A 55 7.50 15.52 -2.43
N ASN A 56 6.99 16.53 -1.72
CA ASN A 56 7.60 17.07 -0.51
C ASN A 56 6.71 16.73 0.70
N ASN A 57 6.93 15.56 1.28
CA ASN A 57 6.21 15.08 2.47
C ASN A 57 7.03 15.16 3.76
N VAL A 58 8.05 16.01 3.77
CA VAL A 58 8.84 16.33 4.97
C VAL A 58 7.94 17.05 5.99
N ASN A 59 7.99 16.61 7.25
CA ASN A 59 7.20 17.15 8.35
C ASN A 59 5.67 17.00 8.24
N VAL A 60 5.16 16.11 7.38
CA VAL A 60 3.74 15.75 7.41
C VAL A 60 3.43 15.06 8.74
N PRO A 61 2.47 15.57 9.55
CA PRO A 61 2.22 15.06 10.91
C PRO A 61 1.81 13.58 10.95
N GLU A 62 1.33 13.05 9.86
CA GLU A 62 0.96 11.64 9.74
C GLU A 62 2.18 10.72 9.60
N ASN A 63 3.31 11.20 9.07
CA ASN A 63 4.50 10.42 8.82
C ASN A 63 5.36 10.30 10.10
N ILE A 64 5.38 9.12 10.72
CA ILE A 64 6.14 8.84 11.94
C ILE A 64 7.60 8.57 11.65
N PHE A 65 7.86 7.81 10.58
CA PHE A 65 9.21 7.50 10.13
C PHE A 65 9.21 7.27 8.62
N THR A 66 10.08 7.98 7.92
CA THR A 66 10.25 7.89 6.48
C THR A 66 11.64 7.39 6.11
N ILE A 67 11.74 6.69 4.98
CA ILE A 67 12.99 6.41 4.30
C ILE A 67 13.17 7.52 3.27
N LEU A 68 14.28 8.22 3.38
CA LEU A 68 14.59 9.35 2.51
C LEU A 68 14.96 8.85 1.11
N PHE A 69 14.35 9.46 0.11
CA PHE A 69 14.68 9.27 -1.30
C PHE A 69 14.83 10.60 -2.00
N ASP A 70 15.68 10.65 -2.99
CA ASP A 70 15.76 11.71 -3.98
C ASP A 70 16.23 11.17 -5.33
N GLN A 71 16.03 11.95 -6.36
CA GLN A 71 16.30 11.51 -7.72
C GLN A 71 17.81 11.41 -8.07
N PHE A 72 18.71 11.91 -7.22
CA PHE A 72 20.15 11.98 -7.51
C PHE A 72 21.00 11.18 -6.52
N ASP A 73 20.91 11.50 -5.23
CA ASP A 73 21.82 10.98 -4.20
C ASP A 73 21.24 9.77 -3.44
N ALA A 74 19.91 9.70 -3.27
CA ALA A 74 19.21 8.63 -2.56
C ALA A 74 18.19 7.93 -3.48
N GLN A 75 18.66 7.36 -4.57
CA GLN A 75 17.86 6.75 -5.61
C GLN A 75 17.21 5.42 -5.18
N GLY A 76 16.18 4.99 -5.94
CA GLY A 76 15.54 3.67 -5.79
C GLY A 76 14.02 3.74 -5.71
N PHE A 77 13.43 4.91 -5.48
CA PHE A 77 11.99 5.02 -5.40
C PHE A 77 11.36 5.15 -6.80
N ARG A 78 11.08 4.00 -7.42
CA ARG A 78 10.66 3.86 -8.82
C ARG A 78 9.25 3.29 -8.97
N ILE A 79 8.39 3.45 -7.96
CA ILE A 79 7.05 2.85 -7.99
C ILE A 79 6.23 3.35 -9.18
N HIS A 80 6.26 4.66 -9.48
CA HIS A 80 5.57 5.28 -10.60
C HIS A 80 6.00 4.70 -11.95
N MET A 81 7.30 4.41 -12.14
CA MET A 81 7.79 3.77 -13.37
C MET A 81 7.17 2.39 -13.60
N ARG A 82 6.90 1.66 -12.52
CA ARG A 82 6.35 0.31 -12.56
C ARG A 82 4.82 0.27 -12.66
N THR A 83 4.14 1.29 -12.16
CA THR A 83 2.68 1.28 -12.01
C THR A 83 1.94 2.12 -13.03
N LEU A 84 2.62 3.04 -13.71
CA LEU A 84 2.00 3.91 -14.71
C LEU A 84 2.13 3.35 -16.12
N HIS A 85 1.17 3.74 -16.97
CA HIS A 85 1.18 3.42 -18.39
C HIS A 85 2.31 4.15 -19.12
N TYR A 86 2.83 3.59 -20.23
CA TYR A 86 3.91 4.15 -21.04
C TYR A 86 3.72 5.64 -21.38
N LEU A 87 2.48 6.09 -21.65
CA LEU A 87 2.15 7.46 -22.04
C LEU A 87 1.80 8.37 -20.84
N SER A 88 1.92 7.88 -19.60
CA SER A 88 1.63 8.72 -18.42
C SER A 88 2.69 9.80 -18.19
N ASP A 89 3.83 9.73 -18.86
CA ASP A 89 4.78 10.85 -18.95
C ASP A 89 4.11 12.11 -19.49
N LYS A 90 3.22 11.99 -20.48
CA LYS A 90 2.45 13.11 -21.04
C LYS A 90 1.42 13.65 -20.05
N THR A 91 0.79 12.76 -19.26
CA THR A 91 -0.17 13.16 -18.22
C THR A 91 0.48 13.98 -17.12
N PHE A 92 1.63 13.52 -16.62
CA PHE A 92 2.33 14.15 -15.50
C PHE A 92 3.44 15.12 -15.91
N GLY A 93 3.74 15.25 -17.21
CA GLY A 93 4.85 16.08 -17.69
C GLY A 93 6.22 15.54 -17.28
N MET A 94 6.37 14.22 -17.16
CA MET A 94 7.63 13.57 -16.80
C MET A 94 8.69 13.67 -17.89
N LYS A 95 9.95 13.49 -17.55
CA LYS A 95 11.08 13.48 -18.51
C LYS A 95 11.36 12.10 -19.09
N VAL A 96 10.77 11.05 -18.53
CA VAL A 96 10.97 9.65 -18.92
C VAL A 96 9.62 8.93 -18.95
N GLY A 97 9.45 7.99 -19.89
CA GLY A 97 8.24 7.17 -20.00
C GLY A 97 8.23 6.02 -18.99
N PRO A 98 7.15 5.80 -18.25
CA PRO A 98 6.97 4.65 -17.37
C PRO A 98 6.96 3.31 -18.10
N TRP A 99 7.01 2.20 -17.33
CA TRP A 99 7.23 0.85 -17.87
C TRP A 99 5.98 -0.01 -17.99
N ASN A 100 4.83 0.44 -17.51
CA ASN A 100 3.56 -0.28 -17.57
C ASN A 100 3.62 -1.70 -16.94
N GLY A 101 4.36 -1.86 -15.84
CA GLY A 101 4.71 -3.18 -15.28
C GLY A 101 3.64 -3.76 -14.36
N PHE A 102 3.03 -2.96 -13.49
CA PHE A 102 2.07 -3.41 -12.49
C PHE A 102 0.77 -2.62 -12.55
N ALA A 103 -0.35 -3.29 -12.29
CA ALA A 103 -1.65 -2.67 -12.13
C ALA A 103 -2.34 -3.23 -10.88
N ALA A 104 -3.27 -2.49 -10.31
CA ALA A 104 -4.12 -3.00 -9.26
C ALA A 104 -5.13 -3.99 -9.84
N LEU A 105 -5.38 -5.08 -9.12
CA LEU A 105 -6.43 -6.03 -9.47
C LEU A 105 -7.81 -5.36 -9.40
N GLU A 106 -8.69 -5.76 -10.29
CA GLU A 106 -10.08 -5.28 -10.34
C GLU A 106 -10.80 -5.45 -8.99
N SER A 107 -10.63 -6.61 -8.34
CA SER A 107 -11.22 -6.88 -7.03
C SER A 107 -10.75 -5.91 -5.95
N HIS A 108 -9.47 -5.51 -5.98
CA HIS A 108 -8.94 -4.52 -5.05
C HIS A 108 -9.50 -3.12 -5.35
N TYR A 109 -9.46 -2.67 -6.61
CA TYR A 109 -10.03 -1.40 -7.01
C TYR A 109 -11.52 -1.29 -6.67
N ASN A 110 -12.29 -2.37 -6.88
CA ASN A 110 -13.72 -2.41 -6.58
C ASN A 110 -14.04 -2.59 -5.09
N SER A 111 -13.04 -2.88 -4.24
CA SER A 111 -13.22 -2.95 -2.79
C SER A 111 -13.40 -1.57 -2.13
N TYR A 112 -13.06 -0.49 -2.80
CA TYR A 112 -13.31 0.88 -2.34
C TYR A 112 -14.74 1.29 -2.66
N ALA A 113 -15.41 1.92 -1.69
CA ALA A 113 -16.76 2.43 -1.86
C ALA A 113 -16.82 3.55 -2.92
N THR A 114 -18.01 3.80 -3.44
CA THR A 114 -18.26 4.99 -4.26
C THR A 114 -18.06 6.24 -3.41
N GLY A 115 -17.29 7.21 -3.92
CA GLY A 115 -16.95 8.44 -3.20
C GLY A 115 -15.80 8.29 -2.18
N ASP A 116 -15.19 7.09 -2.07
CA ASP A 116 -13.95 6.93 -1.30
C ASP A 116 -12.83 7.68 -2.02
N LYS A 117 -12.31 8.72 -1.38
CA LYS A 117 -11.28 9.59 -1.95
C LYS A 117 -10.00 8.84 -2.32
N ARG A 118 -9.68 7.75 -1.62
CA ARG A 118 -8.53 6.90 -1.97
C ARG A 118 -8.70 6.26 -3.34
N LYS A 119 -9.94 5.89 -3.71
CA LYS A 119 -10.23 5.35 -5.04
C LYS A 119 -9.98 6.38 -6.14
N GLU A 120 -10.37 7.61 -5.91
CA GLU A 120 -10.25 8.70 -6.87
C GLU A 120 -8.82 9.23 -6.99
N GLU A 121 -8.16 9.37 -5.84
CA GLU A 121 -6.83 10.01 -5.79
C GLU A 121 -5.67 9.05 -6.05
N TRP A 122 -5.80 7.75 -5.73
CA TRP A 122 -4.70 6.81 -5.84
C TRP A 122 -4.70 5.96 -7.11
N PHE A 123 -5.79 5.98 -7.88
CA PHE A 123 -5.90 5.18 -9.09
C PHE A 123 -6.22 6.02 -10.33
N MET A 124 -5.82 5.49 -11.48
CA MET A 124 -6.15 6.02 -12.79
C MET A 124 -6.93 4.98 -13.56
N VAL A 125 -8.13 5.35 -14.00
CA VAL A 125 -9.03 4.56 -14.86
C VAL A 125 -9.74 5.47 -15.84
N GLY A 126 -10.35 4.89 -16.87
CA GLY A 126 -11.06 5.64 -17.90
C GLY A 126 -10.13 6.32 -18.91
N GLN A 127 -10.67 7.26 -19.69
CA GLN A 127 -9.93 8.03 -20.68
C GLN A 127 -8.80 8.83 -20.02
N GLN A 128 -7.60 8.72 -20.57
CA GLN A 128 -6.45 9.47 -20.10
C GLN A 128 -6.19 10.69 -20.98
N TYR A 129 -5.61 11.73 -20.36
CA TYR A 129 -5.34 13.01 -20.97
C TYR A 129 -3.89 13.42 -20.67
N ASP A 130 -3.32 14.24 -21.55
CA ASP A 130 -2.05 14.90 -21.28
C ASP A 130 -2.23 16.06 -20.27
N LYS A 131 -1.14 16.69 -19.86
CA LYS A 131 -1.15 17.85 -18.95
C LYS A 131 -1.88 19.08 -19.48
N ASN A 132 -2.17 19.14 -20.78
CA ASN A 132 -2.94 20.21 -21.41
C ASN A 132 -4.41 19.81 -21.66
N ASN A 133 -4.85 18.70 -21.04
CA ASN A 133 -6.19 18.14 -21.17
C ASN A 133 -6.56 17.70 -22.61
N VAL A 134 -5.56 17.28 -23.38
CA VAL A 134 -5.77 16.64 -24.69
C VAL A 134 -5.83 15.13 -24.51
N LYS A 135 -6.82 14.49 -25.13
CA LYS A 135 -6.96 13.02 -25.08
C LYS A 135 -5.69 12.33 -25.56
N LEU A 136 -5.26 11.32 -24.83
CA LEU A 136 -4.17 10.46 -25.25
C LEU A 136 -4.69 9.32 -26.12
N PHE A 137 -3.98 9.07 -27.21
CA PHE A 137 -4.16 7.95 -28.11
C PHE A 137 -2.92 7.06 -28.05
N ASP A 138 -3.10 5.76 -27.92
CA ASP A 138 -2.00 4.78 -27.91
C ASP A 138 -1.83 4.19 -29.31
N GLU A 139 -0.83 4.69 -30.04
CA GLU A 139 -0.53 4.28 -31.42
C GLU A 139 -0.26 2.76 -31.54
N THR A 140 0.29 2.13 -30.49
CA THR A 140 0.57 0.69 -30.48
C THR A 140 -0.71 -0.13 -30.30
N ALA A 141 -1.66 0.36 -29.51
CA ALA A 141 -2.98 -0.25 -29.37
C ALA A 141 -3.92 0.11 -30.53
N GLY A 142 -3.68 1.27 -31.18
CA GLY A 142 -4.49 1.77 -32.27
C GLY A 142 -5.80 2.42 -31.82
N GLU A 143 -5.89 2.86 -30.55
CA GLU A 143 -7.11 3.44 -29.99
C GLU A 143 -6.82 4.46 -28.87
N ASP A 144 -7.87 5.18 -28.44
CA ASP A 144 -7.81 6.11 -27.30
C ASP A 144 -7.31 5.38 -26.04
N LEU A 145 -6.44 6.03 -25.26
CA LEU A 145 -5.92 5.47 -24.03
C LEU A 145 -7.00 5.46 -22.93
N VAL A 146 -7.72 4.34 -22.83
CA VAL A 146 -8.76 4.12 -21.84
C VAL A 146 -8.34 3.00 -20.89
N LEU A 147 -7.89 3.36 -19.70
CA LEU A 147 -7.51 2.38 -18.67
C LEU A 147 -8.75 1.74 -18.07
N THR A 148 -8.77 0.40 -17.98
CA THR A 148 -9.89 -0.36 -17.39
C THR A 148 -9.44 -1.12 -16.14
N PRO A 149 -10.25 -1.18 -15.07
CA PRO A 149 -9.95 -2.03 -13.93
C PRO A 149 -9.92 -3.52 -14.29
N ASN A 150 -10.66 -3.92 -15.32
CA ASN A 150 -10.70 -5.31 -15.76
C ASN A 150 -9.34 -5.75 -16.31
N ILE A 151 -8.89 -6.92 -15.85
CA ILE A 151 -7.70 -7.62 -16.35
C ILE A 151 -8.16 -8.99 -16.83
N PRO A 152 -8.05 -9.32 -18.13
CA PRO A 152 -8.63 -10.53 -18.69
C PRO A 152 -7.95 -11.81 -18.18
N ALA A 153 -6.67 -11.76 -17.83
CA ALA A 153 -5.91 -12.89 -17.27
C ALA A 153 -4.73 -12.39 -16.42
N LEU A 154 -4.28 -13.19 -15.45
CA LEU A 154 -3.12 -12.87 -14.63
C LEU A 154 -1.83 -12.74 -15.46
N VAL A 155 -1.71 -13.54 -16.49
CA VAL A 155 -0.61 -13.49 -17.45
C VAL A 155 -1.17 -13.06 -18.81
N LEU A 156 -0.84 -11.85 -19.23
CA LEU A 156 -1.17 -11.32 -20.56
C LEU A 156 -0.09 -11.72 -21.58
N GLY A 157 -0.49 -12.13 -22.76
CA GLY A 157 0.44 -12.60 -23.77
C GLY A 157 -0.15 -12.64 -25.18
N SER A 158 0.36 -13.50 -26.04
CA SER A 158 0.02 -13.58 -27.48
C SER A 158 -1.46 -13.87 -27.79
N GLY A 159 -2.25 -14.30 -26.81
CA GLY A 159 -3.70 -14.47 -26.94
C GLY A 159 -4.52 -13.20 -26.66
N ASN A 160 -3.87 -12.12 -26.25
CA ASN A 160 -4.52 -10.87 -25.92
C ASN A 160 -4.26 -9.80 -26.97
N THR A 161 -5.21 -8.86 -27.13
CA THR A 161 -5.02 -7.69 -27.98
C THR A 161 -3.95 -6.75 -27.41
N SER A 162 -3.40 -5.88 -28.26
CA SER A 162 -2.48 -4.85 -27.80
C SER A 162 -3.12 -3.93 -26.73
N ALA A 163 -4.39 -3.61 -26.88
CA ALA A 163 -5.13 -2.82 -25.89
C ALA A 163 -5.25 -3.54 -24.55
N GLU A 164 -5.64 -4.83 -24.53
CA GLU A 164 -5.70 -5.62 -23.30
C GLU A 164 -4.35 -5.66 -22.58
N ILE A 165 -3.25 -5.89 -23.29
CA ILE A 165 -1.90 -5.92 -22.71
C ILE A 165 -1.49 -4.56 -22.13
N ARG A 166 -1.87 -3.47 -22.78
CA ARG A 166 -1.38 -2.12 -22.45
C ARG A 166 -2.27 -1.37 -21.48
N MET A 167 -3.61 -1.56 -21.54
CA MET A 167 -4.59 -0.72 -20.86
C MET A 167 -5.32 -1.41 -19.71
N SER A 168 -5.16 -2.75 -19.55
CA SER A 168 -5.82 -3.50 -18.48
C SER A 168 -5.25 -3.18 -17.09
N GLY A 169 -6.13 -3.12 -16.09
CA GLY A 169 -5.84 -2.86 -14.69
C GLY A 169 -5.77 -1.37 -14.33
N ALA A 170 -6.33 -1.01 -13.19
CA ALA A 170 -6.23 0.35 -12.66
C ALA A 170 -4.76 0.69 -12.36
N ARG A 171 -4.27 1.81 -12.90
CA ARG A 171 -2.89 2.27 -12.65
C ARG A 171 -2.82 3.01 -11.32
N VAL A 172 -1.68 2.87 -10.63
CA VAL A 172 -1.49 3.41 -9.28
C VAL A 172 -0.69 4.71 -9.34
N LYS A 173 -1.30 5.79 -8.82
CA LYS A 173 -0.70 7.13 -8.67
C LYS A 173 -0.70 7.61 -7.22
N LYS A 174 -0.67 6.70 -6.25
CA LYS A 174 -0.75 7.03 -4.82
C LYS A 174 0.33 8.00 -4.35
N TYR A 175 1.54 7.84 -4.86
CA TYR A 175 2.65 8.76 -4.60
C TYR A 175 2.62 9.86 -5.64
N GLU A 176 2.65 11.12 -5.21
CA GLU A 176 2.63 12.28 -6.09
C GLU A 176 3.78 12.23 -7.09
N ILE A 177 3.50 12.63 -8.32
CA ILE A 177 4.45 12.67 -9.42
C ILE A 177 4.59 14.12 -9.83
N GLU A 178 5.74 14.72 -9.55
CA GLU A 178 6.03 16.11 -9.91
C GLU A 178 6.17 16.26 -11.43
N GLU A 179 5.81 17.43 -11.95
CA GLU A 179 6.16 17.77 -13.32
C GLU A 179 7.69 17.78 -13.47
N GLY A 180 8.17 17.13 -14.51
CA GLY A 180 9.62 16.96 -14.73
C GLY A 180 10.24 15.76 -14.01
N ALA A 181 9.46 14.93 -13.34
CA ALA A 181 9.94 13.72 -12.65
C ALA A 181 10.79 12.83 -13.56
N LEU A 182 11.83 12.27 -12.98
CA LEU A 182 12.73 11.31 -13.59
C LEU A 182 12.35 9.86 -13.18
N GLU A 183 13.26 8.93 -13.40
CA GLU A 183 13.09 7.52 -13.04
C GLU A 183 12.97 7.30 -11.53
N ASN A 184 13.59 8.16 -10.72
CA ASN A 184 13.52 8.13 -9.27
C ASN A 184 12.71 9.34 -8.77
N LEU A 185 11.79 9.11 -7.82
CA LEU A 185 11.01 10.19 -7.19
C LEU A 185 11.78 10.83 -6.03
N ASN A 186 11.35 12.05 -5.68
CA ASN A 186 11.85 12.81 -4.52
C ASN A 186 11.04 12.54 -3.24
N ASN A 187 9.92 11.85 -3.33
CA ASN A 187 9.05 11.57 -2.19
C ASN A 187 9.79 10.67 -1.19
N ASP A 188 9.76 11.03 0.09
CA ASP A 188 10.15 10.11 1.15
C ASP A 188 9.14 8.98 1.25
N PHE A 189 9.60 7.74 1.47
CA PHE A 189 8.72 6.59 1.65
C PHE A 189 8.27 6.49 3.11
N PRO A 190 6.96 6.65 3.43
CA PRO A 190 6.44 6.51 4.78
C PRO A 190 6.50 5.05 5.23
N LEU A 191 7.51 4.66 5.99
CA LEU A 191 7.63 3.31 6.54
C LEU A 191 6.67 3.09 7.72
N PHE A 192 6.54 4.12 8.57
CA PHE A 192 5.56 4.14 9.67
C PHE A 192 4.72 5.41 9.58
N ARG A 193 3.41 5.21 9.59
CA ARG A 193 2.41 6.25 9.43
C ARG A 193 1.33 6.14 10.52
N TYR A 194 0.78 7.27 10.96
CA TYR A 194 -0.21 7.30 12.04
C TYR A 194 -1.48 6.50 11.72
N ALA A 195 -1.89 6.44 10.46
CA ALA A 195 -3.00 5.58 10.03
C ALA A 195 -2.73 4.08 10.29
N ASP A 196 -1.48 3.58 10.13
CA ASP A 196 -1.14 2.20 10.49
C ASP A 196 -1.24 1.98 12.00
N VAL A 197 -0.84 2.96 12.82
CA VAL A 197 -0.99 2.90 14.30
C VAL A 197 -2.45 2.77 14.70
N LEU A 198 -3.35 3.57 14.10
CA LEU A 198 -4.78 3.50 14.36
C LEU A 198 -5.37 2.14 13.94
N LEU A 199 -4.97 1.61 12.79
CA LEU A 199 -5.42 0.30 12.32
C LEU A 199 -4.83 -0.86 13.14
N MET A 200 -3.60 -0.75 13.62
CA MET A 200 -3.03 -1.73 14.58
C MET A 200 -3.80 -1.71 15.89
N LYS A 201 -4.12 -0.52 16.41
CA LYS A 201 -4.94 -0.39 17.61
C LYS A 201 -6.34 -0.97 17.42
N ALA A 202 -6.99 -0.69 16.30
CA ALA A 202 -8.29 -1.28 15.96
C ALA A 202 -8.24 -2.81 15.91
N GLU A 203 -7.21 -3.38 15.31
CA GLU A 203 -6.99 -4.82 15.26
C GLU A 203 -6.81 -5.41 16.67
N CYS A 204 -5.97 -4.79 17.51
CA CYS A 204 -5.77 -5.23 18.88
C CYS A 204 -7.07 -5.19 19.67
N ALA A 205 -7.84 -4.11 19.56
CA ALA A 205 -9.13 -3.98 20.24
C ALA A 205 -10.09 -5.10 19.85
N VAL A 206 -10.19 -5.42 18.53
CA VAL A 206 -11.06 -6.52 18.07
C VAL A 206 -10.55 -7.88 18.55
N ARG A 207 -9.24 -8.12 18.59
CA ARG A 207 -8.66 -9.39 19.09
C ARG A 207 -8.86 -9.56 20.59
N ASN A 208 -8.86 -8.48 21.36
CA ASN A 208 -9.04 -8.50 22.82
C ASN A 208 -10.52 -8.41 23.23
N GLY A 209 -11.35 -7.65 22.50
CA GLY A 209 -12.71 -7.28 22.91
C GLY A 209 -13.83 -7.71 21.95
N GLY A 210 -13.49 -8.34 20.82
CA GLY A 210 -14.46 -8.79 19.82
C GLY A 210 -14.84 -7.74 18.78
N ALA A 211 -15.72 -8.12 17.87
CA ALA A 211 -16.17 -7.26 16.76
C ALA A 211 -16.77 -5.95 17.28
N GLY A 212 -16.47 -4.85 16.59
CA GLY A 212 -16.92 -3.50 16.94
C GLY A 212 -16.03 -2.75 17.92
N SER A 213 -15.16 -3.45 18.69
CA SER A 213 -14.30 -2.79 19.68
C SER A 213 -13.27 -1.85 19.04
N GLY A 214 -12.96 -2.05 17.76
CA GLY A 214 -12.03 -1.21 17.00
C GLY A 214 -12.66 -0.11 16.14
N ASP A 215 -14.00 -0.03 16.11
CA ASP A 215 -14.73 0.80 15.15
C ASP A 215 -14.35 2.28 15.21
N ALA A 216 -14.15 2.84 16.40
CA ALA A 216 -13.79 4.25 16.55
C ALA A 216 -12.49 4.63 15.82
N TRP A 217 -11.49 3.75 15.85
CA TRP A 217 -10.19 3.99 15.21
C TRP A 217 -10.26 3.85 13.70
N VAL A 218 -11.03 2.88 13.21
CA VAL A 218 -11.30 2.71 11.78
C VAL A 218 -12.11 3.87 11.25
N GLN A 219 -13.11 4.34 12.03
CA GLN A 219 -13.96 5.46 11.61
C GLN A 219 -13.15 6.73 11.31
N MET A 220 -12.14 7.05 12.11
CA MET A 220 -11.28 8.21 11.85
C MET A 220 -10.65 8.16 10.44
N ILE A 221 -10.18 6.99 10.01
CA ILE A 221 -9.58 6.79 8.69
C ILE A 221 -10.65 6.89 7.60
N ARG A 222 -11.81 6.27 7.82
CA ARG A 222 -12.90 6.26 6.86
C ARG A 222 -13.56 7.63 6.70
N ASP A 223 -13.62 8.44 7.76
CA ASP A 223 -14.12 9.82 7.70
C ASP A 223 -13.21 10.68 6.81
N ARG A 224 -11.89 10.63 7.02
CA ARG A 224 -10.94 11.29 6.14
C ARG A 224 -11.10 10.90 4.68
N ALA A 225 -11.32 9.60 4.42
CA ALA A 225 -11.46 9.05 3.09
C ALA A 225 -12.87 9.22 2.49
N ASN A 226 -13.84 9.72 3.23
CA ASN A 226 -15.27 9.71 2.84
C ASN A 226 -15.75 8.29 2.44
N ALA A 227 -15.32 7.26 3.19
CA ALA A 227 -15.57 5.85 2.87
C ALA A 227 -16.82 5.26 3.55
N GLY A 228 -17.63 6.11 4.18
CA GLY A 228 -18.84 5.72 4.88
C GLY A 228 -18.61 5.18 6.30
N PRO A 229 -19.70 4.82 7.01
CA PRO A 229 -19.64 4.46 8.42
C PRO A 229 -18.99 3.11 8.67
N THR A 230 -18.50 2.95 9.91
CA THR A 230 -17.97 1.69 10.47
C THR A 230 -18.97 1.20 11.51
N SER A 231 -19.34 -0.08 11.46
CA SER A 231 -20.23 -0.66 12.48
C SER A 231 -19.99 -2.17 12.61
N GLY A 232 -19.56 -2.59 13.79
CA GLY A 232 -19.40 -4.00 14.15
C GLY A 232 -18.26 -4.70 13.39
N PHE A 233 -17.20 -3.98 13.00
CA PHE A 233 -16.09 -4.55 12.24
C PHE A 233 -15.40 -5.65 13.03
N GLY A 234 -15.33 -6.82 12.43
CA GLY A 234 -14.50 -7.94 12.87
C GLY A 234 -13.13 -7.93 12.22
N LEU A 235 -12.39 -9.02 12.40
CA LEU A 235 -11.03 -9.13 11.86
C LEU A 235 -10.97 -9.08 10.34
N ASP A 236 -11.98 -9.58 9.64
CA ASP A 236 -12.01 -9.58 8.18
C ASP A 236 -12.19 -8.17 7.61
N GLU A 237 -13.06 -7.36 8.23
CA GLU A 237 -13.26 -5.96 7.86
C GLU A 237 -12.01 -5.12 8.20
N ILE A 238 -11.35 -5.38 9.33
CA ILE A 238 -10.07 -4.75 9.69
C ILE A 238 -9.00 -5.08 8.65
N LEU A 239 -8.86 -6.34 8.28
CA LEU A 239 -7.90 -6.76 7.24
C LEU A 239 -8.19 -6.12 5.89
N ALA A 240 -9.48 -5.97 5.52
CA ALA A 240 -9.90 -5.32 4.29
C ALA A 240 -9.57 -3.81 4.34
N GLU A 241 -9.84 -3.13 5.47
CA GLU A 241 -9.54 -1.70 5.61
C GLU A 241 -8.02 -1.44 5.62
N ARG A 242 -7.23 -2.29 6.30
CA ARG A 242 -5.77 -2.24 6.22
C ARG A 242 -5.28 -2.40 4.76
N GLY A 243 -5.90 -3.31 4.00
CA GLY A 243 -5.57 -3.51 2.58
C GLY A 243 -5.86 -2.29 1.72
N ARG A 244 -6.96 -1.55 2.00
CA ARG A 244 -7.30 -0.30 1.30
C ARG A 244 -6.38 0.85 1.72
N GLU A 245 -6.22 1.07 3.01
CA GLU A 245 -5.48 2.23 3.52
C GLU A 245 -3.97 2.12 3.25
N LEU A 246 -3.39 0.94 3.50
CA LEU A 246 -1.94 0.71 3.42
C LEU A 246 -1.50 0.10 2.09
N PHE A 247 -2.30 0.26 1.04
CA PHE A 247 -1.99 -0.22 -0.31
C PHE A 247 -0.67 0.38 -0.81
N CYS A 248 0.20 -0.46 -1.38
CA CYS A 248 1.54 -0.09 -1.85
C CYS A 248 2.51 0.46 -0.78
N GLU A 249 2.28 0.15 0.51
CA GLU A 249 3.17 0.53 1.62
C GLU A 249 3.93 -0.65 2.26
N GLY A 250 3.89 -1.84 1.63
CA GLY A 250 4.67 -3.01 2.08
C GLY A 250 4.05 -3.83 3.21
N HIS A 251 2.83 -3.54 3.67
CA HIS A 251 2.20 -4.21 4.82
C HIS A 251 1.47 -5.52 4.50
N ARG A 252 0.93 -5.66 3.28
CA ARG A 252 -0.08 -6.69 2.96
C ARG A 252 0.37 -8.11 3.22
N ARG A 253 1.62 -8.47 2.89
CA ARG A 253 2.15 -9.82 3.11
C ARG A 253 2.12 -10.19 4.59
N GLN A 254 2.62 -9.32 5.45
CA GLN A 254 2.67 -9.54 6.89
C GLN A 254 1.26 -9.62 7.49
N ASP A 255 0.35 -8.76 7.05
CA ASP A 255 -1.05 -8.78 7.46
C ASP A 255 -1.70 -10.13 7.08
N LEU A 256 -1.58 -10.57 5.83
CA LEU A 256 -2.16 -11.84 5.38
C LEU A 256 -1.60 -13.05 6.14
N ILE A 257 -0.32 -13.06 6.49
CA ILE A 257 0.29 -14.10 7.32
C ILE A 257 -0.33 -14.10 8.72
N ARG A 258 -0.40 -12.94 9.38
CA ARG A 258 -0.96 -12.80 10.73
C ARG A 258 -2.45 -13.19 10.81
N PHE A 259 -3.20 -12.94 9.74
CA PHE A 259 -4.61 -13.32 9.63
C PHE A 259 -4.81 -14.75 9.09
N GLY A 260 -3.75 -15.51 8.85
CA GLY A 260 -3.84 -16.90 8.34
C GLY A 260 -4.36 -17.01 6.90
N LYS A 261 -4.29 -15.93 6.12
CA LYS A 261 -4.88 -15.86 4.77
C LYS A 261 -3.86 -15.82 3.62
N PHE A 262 -2.56 -15.78 3.93
CA PHE A 262 -1.51 -15.64 2.91
C PHE A 262 -1.49 -16.78 1.89
N GLY A 263 -1.72 -18.01 2.35
CA GLY A 263 -1.77 -19.20 1.51
C GLY A 263 -3.06 -19.39 0.72
N ASN A 264 -4.11 -18.59 0.94
CA ASN A 264 -5.39 -18.79 0.27
C ASN A 264 -5.30 -18.60 -1.24
N ALA A 265 -6.14 -19.33 -1.96
CA ALA A 265 -6.37 -19.09 -3.38
C ALA A 265 -7.08 -17.75 -3.60
N TRP A 266 -6.76 -17.09 -4.69
CA TRP A 266 -7.48 -15.90 -5.14
C TRP A 266 -7.34 -15.80 -6.67
N TRP A 267 -8.39 -15.36 -7.36
CA TRP A 267 -8.49 -15.29 -8.81
C TRP A 267 -7.76 -16.48 -9.50
N GLU A 268 -6.74 -16.28 -10.32
CA GLU A 268 -5.98 -17.34 -10.99
C GLU A 268 -4.81 -17.91 -10.15
N LYS A 269 -4.61 -17.45 -8.91
CA LYS A 269 -3.61 -17.99 -8.00
C LYS A 269 -4.18 -19.17 -7.22
N SER A 270 -3.60 -20.35 -7.36
CA SER A 270 -3.89 -21.51 -6.52
C SER A 270 -3.47 -21.29 -5.07
N ALA A 271 -4.05 -22.05 -4.15
CA ALA A 271 -3.60 -22.10 -2.77
C ALA A 271 -2.13 -22.52 -2.67
N SER A 272 -1.42 -22.01 -1.68
CA SER A 272 -0.02 -22.36 -1.39
C SER A 272 0.14 -22.79 0.06
N GLY A 273 1.14 -23.62 0.33
CA GLY A 273 1.42 -24.13 1.68
C GLY A 273 2.09 -23.09 2.58
N SER A 274 2.19 -23.45 3.87
CA SER A 274 2.75 -22.58 4.92
C SER A 274 4.25 -22.29 4.72
N GLU A 275 4.97 -23.11 3.97
CA GLU A 275 6.38 -22.89 3.63
C GLU A 275 6.60 -21.52 2.94
N ARG A 276 5.56 -20.99 2.27
CA ARG A 276 5.61 -19.68 1.61
C ARG A 276 5.52 -18.50 2.57
N THR A 277 5.19 -18.75 3.84
CA THR A 277 5.14 -17.68 4.86
C THR A 277 6.51 -17.33 5.41
N ILE A 278 7.51 -18.17 5.20
CA ILE A 278 8.88 -18.03 5.70
C ILE A 278 9.83 -17.72 4.53
N PHE A 279 10.75 -16.79 4.73
CA PHE A 279 11.90 -16.64 3.84
C PHE A 279 13.02 -17.58 4.32
N PRO A 280 13.48 -18.52 3.48
CA PRO A 280 14.62 -19.36 3.86
C PRO A 280 15.86 -18.49 4.05
N ILE A 281 16.73 -18.87 5.00
CA ILE A 281 18.04 -18.25 5.14
C ILE A 281 18.84 -18.55 3.87
N PRO A 282 19.37 -17.53 3.18
CA PRO A 282 20.14 -17.76 1.96
C PRO A 282 21.38 -18.61 2.21
N GLN A 283 21.71 -19.53 1.28
CA GLN A 283 22.84 -20.46 1.44
C GLN A 283 24.16 -19.73 1.72
N TRP A 284 24.41 -18.60 1.04
CA TRP A 284 25.61 -17.79 1.28
C TRP A 284 25.74 -17.28 2.73
N ALA A 285 24.61 -17.02 3.41
CA ALA A 285 24.64 -16.61 4.82
C ALA A 285 24.95 -17.80 5.74
N ILE A 286 24.44 -18.99 5.42
CA ILE A 286 24.77 -20.24 6.13
C ILE A 286 26.24 -20.58 5.94
N ASP A 287 26.77 -20.45 4.71
CA ASP A 287 28.19 -20.71 4.40
C ASP A 287 29.11 -19.74 5.17
N ALA A 288 28.69 -18.49 5.35
CA ALA A 288 29.44 -17.50 6.12
C ALA A 288 29.31 -17.70 7.66
N ASN A 289 28.20 -18.28 8.13
CA ASN A 289 27.95 -18.57 9.55
C ASN A 289 27.16 -19.87 9.71
N PRO A 290 27.84 -21.03 9.90
CA PRO A 290 27.18 -22.33 10.02
C PRO A 290 26.13 -22.43 11.12
N ASN A 291 26.15 -21.55 12.15
CA ASN A 291 25.15 -21.51 13.20
C ASN A 291 23.75 -21.07 12.70
N LEU A 292 23.63 -20.55 11.47
CA LEU A 292 22.35 -20.18 10.86
C LEU A 292 21.65 -21.37 10.18
N GLY A 293 22.33 -22.50 10.03
CA GLY A 293 21.82 -23.71 9.36
C GLY A 293 21.16 -24.74 10.31
N LEU A 294 20.77 -24.37 11.50
CA LEU A 294 20.14 -25.25 12.50
C LEU A 294 18.62 -25.35 12.29
#